data_7efa2332840eda66cdda077c5c8196a0
#
_entry.id   7efa2332840eda66cdda077c5c8196a0
#
_cell.length_a   1.000
_cell.length_b   1.000
_cell.length_c   1.000
_cell.angle_alpha   90.00
_cell.angle_beta   90.00
_cell.angle_gamma   90.00
#
_symmetry.space_group_name_H-M   'P 1'
#
loop_
_entity.id
_entity.type
_entity.pdbx_description
1 polymer ?
#
loop_
_entity_poly.entity_id
_entity_poly.type
_entity_poly.pdbx_seq_one_letter_code
_entity_poly.pdbx_strand_id
1 'polypeptide(L)'
;MLRRGLGLKKTSKYVAGGLQRRRSASSFSLKNDDSNFEKMKRFRAKVAEREPLLKGDLSARPDANGRYGSYGGKYVPETLMYALSVLEKDYKMLSEDKAFNEELGGLLQDYVGRATPLYYAERLSEHYDCEIYLKREDLNHTGAHKINNALGQALMCKKLGKERIIAETGAGQHGVATATVCARLGLKCIIYMGAKDMERQSLNVFRMRLLGAEVRPVEAGTATLKDATSEAIRDWVTNVETTHYILGSVAGPHPYPMMVRDFHAVIGQETRKQCLEKFGGKPDILMACIGGGSNAMGLFHDFVEDEDVRLIGVEAAGDGLDTDRHAATLTYGQPGVLHGSFSKLLQDHDGQVIEPHSISAGLDYPGVGPEHSFLQDIGRAEYYGISDKEALAAFELVSKLEGIIPALETSHCLAYLGKLCPTLKNGERVVINCSGRGDKDVQSAAKYFDF
;
A
#
# COMPACT_ATOMS: atom_id res chain seq x y z
N MET A 1 -50.28 -52.31 -24.49
CA MET A 1 -50.52 -52.93 -25.82
C MET A 1 -49.47 -52.50 -26.76
N LEU A 2 -48.70 -53.46 -27.24
CA LEU A 2 -48.05 -53.59 -28.54
C LEU A 2 -47.07 -52.52 -28.98
N ARG A 3 -45.78 -52.79 -28.90
CA ARG A 3 -44.86 -53.68 -29.67
C ARG A 3 -44.59 -53.22 -31.11
N ARG A 4 -43.33 -53.10 -31.36
CA ARG A 4 -42.44 -53.43 -32.51
C ARG A 4 -41.80 -52.21 -33.13
N GLY A 5 -40.54 -52.16 -33.42
CA GLY A 5 -39.44 -53.16 -33.41
C GLY A 5 -38.60 -53.02 -34.66
N LEU A 6 -37.28 -53.11 -34.50
CA LEU A 6 -36.28 -53.43 -35.53
C LEU A 6 -35.88 -52.28 -36.50
N GLY A 7 -34.67 -52.10 -36.85
CA GLY A 7 -33.54 -52.99 -36.88
C GLY A 7 -32.21 -52.32 -37.27
N LEU A 8 -31.23 -53.03 -36.91
CA LEU A 8 -29.80 -52.93 -37.10
C LEU A 8 -29.31 -52.71 -38.57
N LYS A 9 -28.21 -51.97 -38.79
CA LYS A 9 -26.87 -52.51 -39.16
C LYS A 9 -25.96 -51.37 -39.57
N LYS A 10 -24.79 -51.26 -38.84
CA LYS A 10 -23.39 -51.37 -39.28
C LYS A 10 -22.99 -50.52 -40.47
N THR A 11 -21.96 -49.65 -40.31
CA THR A 11 -20.54 -50.04 -40.35
C THR A 11 -19.62 -48.88 -40.02
N SER A 12 -18.59 -49.25 -39.32
CA SER A 12 -17.32 -48.59 -38.99
C SER A 12 -16.70 -47.85 -40.18
N LYS A 13 -16.12 -46.65 -39.88
CA LYS A 13 -14.76 -46.30 -40.34
C LYS A 13 -14.17 -45.27 -39.39
N TYR A 14 -13.25 -45.72 -38.58
CA TYR A 14 -12.27 -44.88 -37.90
C TYR A 14 -11.38 -44.26 -38.95
N VAL A 15 -11.35 -42.91 -39.02
CA VAL A 15 -10.25 -42.18 -39.63
C VAL A 15 -9.62 -41.38 -38.48
N ALA A 16 -8.44 -41.81 -38.08
CA ALA A 16 -7.57 -41.10 -37.16
C ALA A 16 -7.06 -39.83 -37.86
N GLY A 17 -7.68 -38.70 -37.57
CA GLY A 17 -7.19 -37.37 -37.95
C GLY A 17 -6.56 -36.74 -36.70
N GLY A 18 -5.23 -36.86 -36.56
CA GLY A 18 -4.46 -36.22 -35.53
C GLY A 18 -4.60 -34.70 -35.62
N LEU A 19 -5.43 -34.12 -34.77
CA LEU A 19 -5.38 -32.70 -34.49
C LEU A 19 -4.17 -32.44 -33.56
N GLN A 20 -3.03 -32.14 -34.18
CA GLN A 20 -1.94 -31.43 -33.52
C GLN A 20 -2.49 -30.07 -33.08
N ARG A 21 -2.96 -30.01 -31.81
CA ARG A 21 -3.11 -28.75 -31.12
C ARG A 21 -1.71 -28.14 -30.99
N ARG A 22 -1.39 -27.21 -31.89
CA ARG A 22 -0.31 -26.27 -31.68
C ARG A 22 -0.65 -25.49 -30.42
N ARG A 23 -0.05 -25.90 -29.30
CA ARG A 23 0.10 -25.02 -28.12
C ARG A 23 1.01 -23.89 -28.60
N SER A 24 0.42 -22.76 -28.98
CA SER A 24 1.13 -21.50 -28.96
C SER A 24 1.24 -21.06 -27.52
N ALA A 25 2.19 -21.65 -26.78
CA ALA A 25 2.74 -20.99 -25.64
C ALA A 25 3.41 -19.74 -26.20
N SER A 26 2.75 -18.60 -26.13
CA SER A 26 3.43 -17.32 -26.21
C SER A 26 4.38 -17.28 -25.02
N SER A 27 5.60 -17.76 -25.23
CA SER A 27 6.70 -17.51 -24.33
C SER A 27 6.89 -15.99 -24.30
N PHE A 28 6.31 -15.34 -23.30
CA PHE A 28 6.70 -14.00 -22.91
C PHE A 28 8.15 -14.12 -22.42
N SER A 29 9.11 -13.99 -23.31
CA SER A 29 10.50 -13.74 -22.97
C SER A 29 10.53 -12.34 -22.38
N LEU A 30 10.43 -12.27 -21.06
CA LEU A 30 10.88 -11.11 -20.30
C LEU A 30 12.36 -10.96 -20.63
N LYS A 31 12.70 -10.05 -21.54
CA LYS A 31 14.09 -9.60 -21.68
C LYS A 31 14.49 -9.12 -20.31
N ASN A 32 15.44 -9.80 -19.67
CA ASN A 32 16.08 -9.35 -18.45
C ASN A 32 16.49 -7.90 -18.67
N ASP A 33 15.88 -6.98 -17.96
CA ASP A 33 16.30 -5.59 -17.94
C ASP A 33 17.58 -5.52 -17.11
N ASP A 34 18.72 -5.66 -17.78
CA ASP A 34 20.05 -5.60 -17.18
C ASP A 34 20.23 -4.32 -16.33
N SER A 35 19.42 -3.27 -16.58
CA SER A 35 19.44 -2.02 -15.84
C SER A 35 19.01 -2.18 -14.38
N ASN A 36 18.02 -3.02 -14.11
CA ASN A 36 17.55 -3.26 -12.74
C ASN A 36 18.52 -4.16 -11.95
N PHE A 37 19.12 -5.15 -12.61
CA PHE A 37 20.16 -5.98 -11.99
C PHE A 37 21.40 -5.16 -11.64
N GLU A 38 21.85 -4.28 -12.53
CA GLU A 38 22.99 -3.36 -12.28
C GLU A 38 22.64 -2.31 -11.21
N LYS A 39 21.40 -1.80 -11.15
CA LYS A 39 20.94 -0.95 -10.04
C LYS A 39 20.99 -1.67 -8.71
N MET A 40 20.53 -2.92 -8.67
CA MET A 40 20.58 -3.74 -7.47
C MET A 40 22.02 -4.03 -7.01
N LYS A 41 22.91 -4.31 -7.96
CA LYS A 41 24.34 -4.52 -7.70
C LYS A 41 25.03 -3.25 -7.18
N ARG A 42 24.71 -2.10 -7.77
CA ARG A 42 25.19 -0.77 -7.30
C ARG A 42 24.63 -0.41 -5.93
N PHE A 43 23.35 -0.75 -5.66
CA PHE A 43 22.75 -0.56 -4.35
C PHE A 43 23.47 -1.41 -3.29
N ARG A 44 23.70 -2.70 -3.54
CA ARG A 44 24.45 -3.59 -2.63
C ARG A 44 25.88 -3.10 -2.39
N ALA A 45 26.56 -2.59 -3.42
CA ALA A 45 27.87 -1.99 -3.30
C ALA A 45 27.84 -0.72 -2.42
N LYS A 46 26.85 0.17 -2.63
CA LYS A 46 26.68 1.37 -1.80
C LYS A 46 26.35 1.06 -0.34
N VAL A 47 25.59 -0.01 -0.07
CA VAL A 47 25.30 -0.47 1.30
C VAL A 47 26.57 -1.00 1.95
N ALA A 48 27.41 -1.72 1.21
CA ALA A 48 28.71 -2.24 1.71
C ALA A 48 29.75 -1.14 1.95
N GLU A 49 29.69 -0.03 1.23
CA GLU A 49 30.64 1.11 1.34
C GLU A 49 30.23 2.14 2.41
N ARG A 50 28.97 2.10 2.89
CA ARG A 50 28.51 3.04 3.91
C ARG A 50 28.94 2.57 5.29
N GLU A 51 29.90 3.28 5.83
CA GLU A 51 30.36 3.17 7.21
C GLU A 51 29.21 3.21 8.24
N PRO A 52 29.50 2.75 9.47
CA PRO A 52 28.54 2.54 10.55
C PRO A 52 27.89 3.82 11.13
N LEU A 53 27.74 4.86 10.36
CA LEU A 53 27.06 6.12 10.74
C LEU A 53 25.59 5.92 11.18
N LEU A 54 25.06 4.70 11.08
CA LEU A 54 23.67 4.39 11.34
C LEU A 54 23.46 3.26 12.35
N LYS A 55 24.49 2.86 13.08
CA LYS A 55 24.35 2.07 14.31
C LYS A 55 23.74 2.95 15.39
N GLY A 56 22.44 3.08 15.37
CA GLY A 56 21.72 3.79 16.40
C GLY A 56 20.34 4.17 15.94
N ASP A 57 19.40 3.36 16.37
CA ASP A 57 18.05 3.78 16.64
C ASP A 57 17.24 4.28 15.42
N LEU A 58 17.22 3.47 14.34
CA LEU A 58 16.32 3.72 13.20
C LEU A 58 14.86 3.63 13.64
N SER A 59 14.56 2.73 14.58
CA SER A 59 13.23 2.52 15.13
C SER A 59 12.75 3.68 16.01
N ALA A 60 13.66 4.42 16.66
CA ALA A 60 13.32 5.60 17.46
C ALA A 60 13.09 6.88 16.63
N ARG A 61 13.22 6.84 15.31
CA ARG A 61 12.90 7.99 14.45
C ARG A 61 11.38 8.24 14.42
N PRO A 62 10.94 9.48 14.23
CA PRO A 62 11.73 10.69 13.95
C PRO A 62 12.42 11.28 15.18
N ASP A 63 13.35 12.22 14.95
CA ASP A 63 13.96 13.01 16.03
C ASP A 63 12.94 13.97 16.68
N ALA A 64 13.40 14.73 17.68
CA ALA A 64 12.56 15.69 18.41
C ALA A 64 11.96 16.82 17.53
N ASN A 65 12.50 17.02 16.32
CA ASN A 65 11.99 17.98 15.35
C ASN A 65 11.06 17.33 14.30
N GLY A 66 10.73 16.06 14.48
CA GLY A 66 9.90 15.29 13.54
C GLY A 66 10.63 14.90 12.25
N ARG A 67 11.97 14.69 12.31
CA ARG A 67 12.77 14.42 11.14
C ARG A 67 13.33 13.01 11.10
N TYR A 68 13.39 12.49 9.88
CA TYR A 68 14.07 11.28 9.46
C TYR A 68 15.29 11.72 8.63
N GLY A 69 16.43 11.94 9.28
CA GLY A 69 17.57 12.61 8.65
C GLY A 69 17.20 14.02 8.19
N SER A 70 17.32 14.33 6.91
CA SER A 70 16.91 15.62 6.32
C SER A 70 15.40 15.72 6.03
N TYR A 71 14.69 14.60 5.99
CA TYR A 71 13.28 14.51 5.61
C TYR A 71 12.32 14.69 6.80
N GLY A 72 11.04 14.95 6.53
CA GLY A 72 10.00 15.14 7.55
C GLY A 72 9.80 16.60 7.94
N GLY A 73 9.55 16.86 9.22
CA GLY A 73 9.32 18.20 9.77
C GLY A 73 7.90 18.72 9.58
N LYS A 74 7.73 20.05 9.81
CA LYS A 74 6.42 20.74 9.79
C LYS A 74 6.50 21.93 8.82
N TYR A 75 6.10 21.74 7.58
CA TYR A 75 6.10 22.76 6.51
C TYR A 75 4.65 23.22 6.25
N VAL A 76 4.07 23.90 7.23
CA VAL A 76 2.66 24.28 7.24
C VAL A 76 2.49 25.77 7.52
N PRO A 77 1.32 26.34 7.21
CA PRO A 77 0.97 27.70 7.67
C PRO A 77 1.13 27.80 9.20
N GLU A 78 1.52 28.99 9.66
CA GLU A 78 1.77 29.27 11.09
C GLU A 78 0.56 28.95 11.97
N THR A 79 -0.66 29.12 11.44
CA THR A 79 -1.92 28.77 12.09
C THR A 79 -2.07 27.30 12.47
N LEU A 80 -1.37 26.37 11.78
CA LEU A 80 -1.38 24.94 12.09
C LEU A 80 -0.29 24.53 13.09
N MET A 81 0.72 25.34 13.33
CA MET A 81 1.86 24.96 14.19
C MET A 81 1.43 24.60 15.60
N TYR A 82 0.54 25.41 16.20
CA TYR A 82 0.01 25.13 17.54
C TYR A 82 -0.78 23.82 17.55
N ALA A 83 -1.69 23.63 16.59
CA ALA A 83 -2.52 22.42 16.51
C ALA A 83 -1.69 21.15 16.35
N LEU A 84 -0.63 21.18 15.52
CA LEU A 84 0.31 20.06 15.38
C LEU A 84 1.09 19.78 16.64
N SER A 85 1.47 20.81 17.40
CA SER A 85 2.17 20.64 18.68
C SER A 85 1.26 20.01 19.75
N VAL A 86 -0.02 20.41 19.77
CA VAL A 86 -1.03 19.80 20.64
C VAL A 86 -1.26 18.35 20.24
N LEU A 87 -1.45 18.08 18.93
CA LEU A 87 -1.64 16.72 18.41
C LEU A 87 -0.47 15.80 18.77
N GLU A 88 0.78 16.28 18.62
CA GLU A 88 1.98 15.51 18.99
C GLU A 88 2.00 15.15 20.47
N LYS A 89 1.70 16.13 21.33
CA LYS A 89 1.63 15.93 22.79
C LYS A 89 0.53 14.93 23.17
N ASP A 90 -0.66 15.11 22.61
CA ASP A 90 -1.81 14.26 22.88
C ASP A 90 -1.58 12.82 22.38
N TYR A 91 -0.97 12.67 21.20
CA TYR A 91 -0.59 11.36 20.68
C TYR A 91 0.43 10.67 21.59
N LYS A 92 1.50 11.34 22.01
CA LYS A 92 2.49 10.77 22.94
C LYS A 92 1.84 10.32 24.26
N MET A 93 0.97 11.14 24.82
CA MET A 93 0.24 10.80 26.04
C MET A 93 -0.63 9.56 25.87
N LEU A 94 -1.42 9.49 24.78
CA LEU A 94 -2.32 8.36 24.53
C LEU A 94 -1.59 7.09 24.11
N SER A 95 -0.48 7.20 23.38
CA SER A 95 0.32 6.02 22.98
C SER A 95 0.92 5.28 24.19
N GLU A 96 1.15 5.97 25.29
CA GLU A 96 1.63 5.42 26.57
C GLU A 96 0.47 5.04 27.52
N ASP A 97 -0.77 5.46 27.23
CA ASP A 97 -1.93 5.19 28.08
C ASP A 97 -2.39 3.73 27.92
N LYS A 98 -2.37 2.99 29.04
CA LYS A 98 -2.71 1.57 29.07
C LYS A 98 -4.17 1.33 28.67
N ALA A 99 -5.10 2.18 29.15
CA ALA A 99 -6.53 1.99 28.86
C ALA A 99 -6.85 2.27 27.38
N PHE A 100 -6.16 3.25 26.76
CA PHE A 100 -6.26 3.48 25.32
C PHE A 100 -5.75 2.29 24.52
N ASN A 101 -4.59 1.75 24.88
CA ASN A 101 -3.98 0.61 24.18
C ASN A 101 -4.80 -0.68 24.35
N GLU A 102 -5.39 -0.93 25.52
CA GLU A 102 -6.30 -2.06 25.74
C GLU A 102 -7.59 -1.92 24.92
N GLU A 103 -8.21 -0.73 24.86
CA GLU A 103 -9.39 -0.48 24.05
C GLU A 103 -9.09 -0.61 22.55
N LEU A 104 -7.98 -0.04 22.08
CA LEU A 104 -7.52 -0.16 20.69
C LEU A 104 -7.23 -1.62 20.33
N GLY A 105 -6.53 -2.35 21.20
CA GLY A 105 -6.23 -3.77 21.02
C GLY A 105 -7.48 -4.62 20.91
N GLY A 106 -8.46 -4.41 21.79
CA GLY A 106 -9.77 -5.09 21.72
C GLY A 106 -10.52 -4.80 20.42
N LEU A 107 -10.54 -3.54 19.97
CA LEU A 107 -11.17 -3.17 18.71
C LEU A 107 -10.42 -3.75 17.47
N LEU A 108 -9.10 -3.79 17.52
CA LEU A 108 -8.29 -4.43 16.48
C LEU A 108 -8.61 -5.93 16.39
N GLN A 109 -8.75 -6.61 17.53
CA GLN A 109 -9.09 -8.03 17.58
C GLN A 109 -10.54 -8.29 17.13
N ASP A 110 -11.52 -7.67 17.79
CA ASP A 110 -12.92 -8.06 17.70
C ASP A 110 -13.66 -7.39 16.53
N TYR A 111 -13.22 -6.19 16.12
CA TYR A 111 -13.87 -5.42 15.06
C TYR A 111 -13.10 -5.43 13.74
N VAL A 112 -11.77 -5.33 13.79
CA VAL A 112 -10.93 -5.37 12.58
C VAL A 112 -10.65 -6.80 12.15
N GLY A 113 -10.61 -7.75 13.08
CA GLY A 113 -10.37 -9.18 12.81
C GLY A 113 -8.89 -9.56 12.83
N ARG A 114 -8.07 -8.82 13.63
CA ARG A 114 -6.66 -9.18 13.80
C ARG A 114 -6.50 -10.38 14.75
N ALA A 115 -5.41 -11.18 14.62
CA ALA A 115 -4.27 -10.98 13.71
C ALA A 115 -4.62 -11.47 12.30
N THR A 116 -4.20 -10.72 11.26
CA THR A 116 -4.36 -11.20 9.88
C THR A 116 -3.41 -12.37 9.63
N PRO A 117 -3.81 -13.39 8.82
CA PRO A 117 -2.96 -14.55 8.56
C PRO A 117 -1.66 -14.20 7.82
N LEU A 118 -0.59 -14.92 8.15
CA LEU A 118 0.57 -15.10 7.28
C LEU A 118 0.35 -16.40 6.49
N TYR A 119 -0.05 -16.27 5.23
CA TYR A 119 -0.47 -17.37 4.35
C TYR A 119 0.69 -17.82 3.46
N TYR A 120 1.01 -19.12 3.46
CA TYR A 120 1.95 -19.71 2.51
C TYR A 120 1.27 -19.85 1.15
N ALA A 121 1.77 -19.14 0.15
CA ALA A 121 1.24 -19.14 -1.21
C ALA A 121 1.87 -20.29 -2.01
N GLU A 122 1.33 -21.51 -1.83
CA GLU A 122 1.94 -22.75 -2.32
C GLU A 122 2.14 -22.77 -3.83
N ARG A 123 1.08 -22.48 -4.61
CA ARG A 123 1.18 -22.52 -6.07
C ARG A 123 1.98 -21.36 -6.65
N LEU A 124 1.99 -20.23 -5.97
CA LEU A 124 2.83 -19.10 -6.33
C LEU A 124 4.30 -19.41 -6.04
N SER A 125 4.57 -20.08 -4.92
CA SER A 125 5.92 -20.58 -4.54
C SER A 125 6.44 -21.58 -5.56
N GLU A 126 5.62 -22.56 -5.95
CA GLU A 126 5.96 -23.52 -7.02
C GLU A 126 6.22 -22.82 -8.37
N HIS A 127 5.43 -21.79 -8.71
CA HIS A 127 5.55 -21.07 -9.97
C HIS A 127 6.87 -20.30 -10.09
N TYR A 128 7.34 -19.71 -8.97
CA TYR A 128 8.55 -18.89 -8.95
C TYR A 128 9.78 -19.61 -8.36
N ASP A 129 9.63 -20.85 -7.92
CA ASP A 129 10.68 -21.65 -7.27
C ASP A 129 11.32 -20.93 -6.08
N CYS A 130 10.47 -20.32 -5.21
CA CYS A 130 10.90 -19.69 -3.96
C CYS A 130 9.79 -19.70 -2.89
N GLU A 131 10.16 -19.62 -1.60
CA GLU A 131 9.18 -19.62 -0.51
C GLU A 131 8.48 -18.26 -0.38
N ILE A 132 7.19 -18.18 -0.76
CA ILE A 132 6.40 -16.95 -0.75
C ILE A 132 5.29 -17.03 0.29
N TYR A 133 5.23 -16.02 1.14
CA TYR A 133 4.19 -15.84 2.15
C TYR A 133 3.46 -14.51 1.92
N LEU A 134 2.15 -14.51 2.07
CA LEU A 134 1.33 -13.31 1.99
C LEU A 134 0.84 -12.92 3.39
N LYS A 135 1.19 -11.72 3.85
CA LYS A 135 0.56 -11.11 5.03
C LYS A 135 -0.78 -10.51 4.59
N ARG A 136 -1.89 -11.14 5.00
CA ARG A 136 -3.23 -10.99 4.43
C ARG A 136 -3.99 -9.78 5.01
N GLU A 137 -3.48 -8.56 4.80
CA GLU A 137 -4.18 -7.33 5.21
C GLU A 137 -5.47 -7.07 4.41
N ASP A 138 -5.66 -7.75 3.31
CA ASP A 138 -6.90 -7.79 2.53
C ASP A 138 -8.07 -8.47 3.27
N LEU A 139 -7.80 -9.24 4.32
CA LEU A 139 -8.80 -9.90 5.16
C LEU A 139 -9.27 -9.05 6.36
N ASN A 140 -8.67 -7.89 6.59
CA ASN A 140 -9.18 -6.95 7.58
C ASN A 140 -10.61 -6.52 7.26
N HIS A 141 -11.37 -6.15 8.29
CA HIS A 141 -12.61 -5.42 8.10
C HIS A 141 -12.38 -4.21 7.18
N THR A 142 -13.24 -3.97 6.21
CA THR A 142 -13.12 -3.05 5.06
C THR A 142 -12.28 -3.56 3.88
N GLY A 143 -11.49 -4.63 4.05
CA GLY A 143 -10.74 -5.28 2.97
C GLY A 143 -9.40 -4.66 2.64
N ALA A 144 -8.77 -3.93 3.58
CA ALA A 144 -7.43 -3.35 3.40
C ALA A 144 -6.79 -2.96 4.75
N HIS A 145 -5.48 -2.71 4.73
CA HIS A 145 -4.68 -2.26 5.88
C HIS A 145 -5.12 -0.92 6.49
N LYS A 146 -5.79 -0.07 5.71
CA LYS A 146 -6.15 1.32 6.09
C LYS A 146 -6.96 1.43 7.39
N ILE A 147 -7.72 0.40 7.72
CA ILE A 147 -8.56 0.36 8.92
C ILE A 147 -7.72 0.47 10.22
N ASN A 148 -6.50 -0.05 10.23
CA ASN A 148 -5.62 -0.01 11.40
C ASN A 148 -5.35 1.44 11.84
N ASN A 149 -4.90 2.27 10.91
CA ASN A 149 -4.64 3.68 11.15
C ASN A 149 -5.94 4.48 11.40
N ALA A 150 -6.97 4.27 10.57
CA ALA A 150 -8.23 4.99 10.71
C ALA A 150 -8.86 4.75 12.09
N LEU A 151 -8.81 3.52 12.59
CA LEU A 151 -9.32 3.18 13.92
C LEU A 151 -8.53 3.86 15.03
N GLY A 152 -7.20 3.79 14.98
CA GLY A 152 -6.33 4.42 15.99
C GLY A 152 -6.56 5.92 16.08
N GLN A 153 -6.55 6.61 14.93
CA GLN A 153 -6.79 8.07 14.90
C GLN A 153 -8.22 8.45 15.31
N ALA A 154 -9.24 7.68 14.91
CA ALA A 154 -10.62 7.96 15.27
C ALA A 154 -10.87 7.74 16.79
N LEU A 155 -10.28 6.68 17.36
CA LEU A 155 -10.36 6.44 18.80
C LEU A 155 -9.68 7.56 19.58
N MET A 156 -8.49 7.99 19.15
CA MET A 156 -7.78 9.13 19.71
C MET A 156 -8.64 10.40 19.63
N CYS A 157 -9.21 10.71 18.48
CA CYS A 157 -10.10 11.84 18.26
C CYS A 157 -11.27 11.86 19.29
N LYS A 158 -11.91 10.69 19.47
CA LYS A 158 -13.00 10.53 20.45
C LYS A 158 -12.54 10.77 21.90
N LYS A 159 -11.37 10.25 22.28
CA LYS A 159 -10.79 10.47 23.62
C LYS A 159 -10.45 11.94 23.88
N LEU A 160 -10.07 12.68 22.83
CA LEU A 160 -9.77 14.10 22.88
C LEU A 160 -11.03 14.99 22.79
N GLY A 161 -12.23 14.41 22.74
CA GLY A 161 -13.50 15.13 22.73
C GLY A 161 -13.81 15.88 21.43
N LYS A 162 -13.12 15.57 20.31
CA LYS A 162 -13.45 16.12 19.00
C LYS A 162 -14.57 15.30 18.35
N GLU A 163 -15.52 15.99 17.73
CA GLU A 163 -16.74 15.36 17.20
C GLU A 163 -16.76 15.25 15.67
N ARG A 164 -15.86 15.99 15.00
CA ARG A 164 -15.80 16.06 13.54
C ARG A 164 -14.50 15.49 13.02
N ILE A 165 -14.60 14.59 12.06
CA ILE A 165 -13.48 14.01 11.33
C ILE A 165 -13.56 14.40 9.87
N ILE A 166 -12.41 14.74 9.30
CA ILE A 166 -12.22 14.85 7.86
C ILE A 166 -11.12 13.90 7.41
N ALA A 167 -11.19 13.45 6.15
CA ALA A 167 -10.14 12.66 5.50
C ALA A 167 -10.13 12.93 4.00
N GLU A 168 -9.00 12.66 3.37
CA GLU A 168 -8.85 12.55 1.92
C GLU A 168 -8.94 11.10 1.47
N THR A 169 -9.24 10.88 0.18
CA THR A 169 -9.14 9.54 -0.40
C THR A 169 -8.95 9.60 -1.92
N GLY A 170 -8.15 8.69 -2.50
CA GLY A 170 -8.03 8.45 -3.94
C GLY A 170 -8.81 7.20 -4.35
N ALA A 171 -8.25 6.00 -4.16
CA ALA A 171 -8.93 4.73 -4.44
C ALA A 171 -10.21 4.49 -3.60
N GLY A 172 -10.49 5.34 -2.63
CA GLY A 172 -11.65 5.22 -1.74
C GLY A 172 -11.43 4.33 -0.52
N GLN A 173 -10.36 3.55 -0.45
CA GLN A 173 -10.14 2.61 0.66
C GLN A 173 -9.93 3.32 2.00
N HIS A 174 -9.17 4.42 2.02
CA HIS A 174 -8.99 5.22 3.22
C HIS A 174 -10.31 5.89 3.64
N GLY A 175 -11.05 6.44 2.68
CA GLY A 175 -12.37 7.02 2.91
C GLY A 175 -13.36 6.01 3.49
N VAL A 176 -13.42 4.79 2.94
CA VAL A 176 -14.26 3.71 3.48
C VAL A 176 -13.84 3.32 4.89
N ALA A 177 -12.53 3.18 5.16
CA ALA A 177 -12.05 2.86 6.49
C ALA A 177 -12.41 3.96 7.49
N THR A 178 -12.20 5.24 7.12
CA THR A 178 -12.56 6.40 7.97
C THR A 178 -14.07 6.48 8.22
N ALA A 179 -14.90 6.34 7.18
CA ALA A 179 -16.35 6.33 7.32
C ALA A 179 -16.83 5.20 8.23
N THR A 180 -16.21 4.00 8.10
CA THR A 180 -16.52 2.82 8.91
C THR A 180 -16.26 3.07 10.40
N VAL A 181 -15.09 3.57 10.75
CA VAL A 181 -14.74 3.84 12.17
C VAL A 181 -15.52 5.02 12.74
N CYS A 182 -15.82 6.04 11.93
CA CYS A 182 -16.69 7.15 12.34
C CYS A 182 -18.10 6.67 12.64
N ALA A 183 -18.70 5.85 11.79
CA ALA A 183 -20.00 5.22 12.04
C ALA A 183 -19.99 4.41 13.34
N ARG A 184 -18.95 3.59 13.55
CA ARG A 184 -18.79 2.77 14.77
C ARG A 184 -18.66 3.62 16.06
N LEU A 185 -17.97 4.77 15.98
CA LEU A 185 -17.67 5.62 17.14
C LEU A 185 -18.66 6.78 17.33
N GLY A 186 -19.62 6.97 16.41
CA GLY A 186 -20.61 8.05 16.46
C GLY A 186 -20.02 9.42 16.13
N LEU A 187 -19.04 9.51 15.21
CA LEU A 187 -18.34 10.73 14.83
C LEU A 187 -18.86 11.25 13.49
N LYS A 188 -19.00 12.58 13.36
CA LYS A 188 -19.32 13.21 12.08
C LYS A 188 -18.15 13.07 11.10
N CYS A 189 -18.42 12.57 9.87
CA CYS A 189 -17.39 12.24 8.90
C CYS A 189 -17.59 12.97 7.58
N ILE A 190 -16.54 13.65 7.10
CA ILE A 190 -16.49 14.28 5.78
C ILE A 190 -15.27 13.75 5.03
N ILE A 191 -15.50 13.24 3.82
CA ILE A 191 -14.46 12.68 2.97
C ILE A 191 -14.29 13.53 1.72
N TYR A 192 -13.09 14.05 1.49
CA TYR A 192 -12.70 14.73 0.27
C TYR A 192 -12.17 13.70 -0.75
N MET A 193 -12.70 13.73 -1.96
CA MET A 193 -12.29 12.82 -3.03
C MET A 193 -12.30 13.56 -4.36
N GLY A 194 -11.25 13.37 -5.16
CA GLY A 194 -11.18 13.95 -6.51
C GLY A 194 -12.33 13.45 -7.37
N ALA A 195 -12.92 14.34 -8.18
CA ALA A 195 -14.07 14.02 -9.02
C ALA A 195 -13.75 12.86 -10.00
N LYS A 196 -12.55 12.84 -10.60
CA LYS A 196 -12.09 11.73 -11.45
C LYS A 196 -12.00 10.40 -10.67
N ASP A 197 -11.53 10.45 -9.43
CA ASP A 197 -11.43 9.26 -8.58
C ASP A 197 -12.81 8.75 -8.16
N MET A 198 -13.78 9.65 -7.93
CA MET A 198 -15.17 9.29 -7.63
C MET A 198 -15.83 8.49 -8.77
N GLU A 199 -15.56 8.85 -10.02
CA GLU A 199 -16.03 8.09 -11.18
C GLU A 199 -15.38 6.71 -11.27
N ARG A 200 -14.05 6.64 -11.13
CA ARG A 200 -13.28 5.39 -11.18
C ARG A 200 -13.66 4.41 -10.06
N GLN A 201 -14.04 4.93 -8.90
CA GLN A 201 -14.25 4.18 -7.65
C GLN A 201 -15.66 4.39 -7.07
N SER A 202 -16.68 4.42 -7.92
CA SER A 202 -18.08 4.72 -7.54
C SER A 202 -18.64 3.78 -6.47
N LEU A 203 -18.21 2.51 -6.45
CA LEU A 203 -18.59 1.55 -5.42
C LEU A 203 -18.12 1.99 -4.02
N ASN A 204 -16.90 2.49 -3.89
CA ASN A 204 -16.39 3.00 -2.62
C ASN A 204 -17.10 4.30 -2.21
N VAL A 205 -17.44 5.17 -3.16
CA VAL A 205 -18.27 6.36 -2.89
C VAL A 205 -19.63 5.97 -2.32
N PHE A 206 -20.29 4.97 -2.90
CA PHE A 206 -21.54 4.43 -2.38
C PHE A 206 -21.39 3.88 -0.95
N ARG A 207 -20.32 3.09 -0.70
CA ARG A 207 -20.05 2.53 0.64
C ARG A 207 -19.84 3.62 1.69
N MET A 208 -19.07 4.68 1.38
CA MET A 208 -18.85 5.80 2.30
C MET A 208 -20.16 6.52 2.65
N ARG A 209 -21.02 6.78 1.66
CA ARG A 209 -22.33 7.40 1.87
C ARG A 209 -23.27 6.49 2.68
N LEU A 210 -23.28 5.19 2.40
CA LEU A 210 -24.07 4.21 3.16
C LEU A 210 -23.66 4.16 4.65
N LEU A 211 -22.37 4.38 4.94
CA LEU A 211 -21.81 4.48 6.30
C LEU A 211 -22.09 5.84 6.97
N GLY A 212 -22.81 6.74 6.30
CA GLY A 212 -23.20 8.04 6.85
C GLY A 212 -22.18 9.16 6.66
N ALA A 213 -21.10 8.93 5.90
CA ALA A 213 -20.15 9.98 5.59
C ALA A 213 -20.65 10.91 4.48
N GLU A 214 -20.38 12.21 4.63
CA GLU A 214 -20.52 13.20 3.55
C GLU A 214 -19.30 13.09 2.62
N VAL A 215 -19.50 12.73 1.35
CA VAL A 215 -18.43 12.66 0.36
C VAL A 215 -18.48 13.90 -0.52
N ARG A 216 -17.44 14.74 -0.42
CA ARG A 216 -17.30 16.00 -1.16
C ARG A 216 -16.41 15.82 -2.38
N PRO A 217 -16.92 16.10 -3.60
CA PRO A 217 -16.10 16.09 -4.80
C PRO A 217 -15.12 17.27 -4.79
N VAL A 218 -13.89 17.01 -5.26
CA VAL A 218 -12.87 18.03 -5.51
C VAL A 218 -12.62 18.10 -7.01
N GLU A 219 -12.99 19.22 -7.62
CA GLU A 219 -12.89 19.46 -9.06
C GLU A 219 -11.63 20.26 -9.43
N ALA A 220 -10.96 20.86 -8.43
CA ALA A 220 -9.77 21.68 -8.63
C ALA A 220 -8.57 20.85 -9.09
N GLY A 221 -7.63 21.48 -9.79
CA GLY A 221 -6.38 20.87 -10.24
C GLY A 221 -6.61 19.69 -11.18
N THR A 222 -6.02 18.56 -10.86
CA THR A 222 -6.17 17.30 -11.61
C THR A 222 -7.42 16.51 -11.21
N ALA A 223 -8.15 16.97 -10.19
CA ALA A 223 -9.32 16.32 -9.60
C ALA A 223 -9.03 14.88 -9.10
N THR A 224 -7.84 14.68 -8.52
CA THR A 224 -7.35 13.38 -7.98
C THR A 224 -6.96 13.50 -6.50
N LEU A 225 -6.36 12.46 -5.95
CA LEU A 225 -5.93 12.36 -4.54
C LEU A 225 -5.12 13.58 -4.06
N LYS A 226 -4.19 14.11 -4.88
CA LYS A 226 -3.38 15.27 -4.52
C LYS A 226 -4.25 16.48 -4.17
N ASP A 227 -5.26 16.75 -4.98
CA ASP A 227 -6.14 17.90 -4.79
C ASP A 227 -7.14 17.68 -3.65
N ALA A 228 -7.59 16.43 -3.47
CA ALA A 228 -8.41 16.03 -2.33
C ALA A 228 -7.65 16.25 -1.00
N THR A 229 -6.36 15.91 -0.95
CA THR A 229 -5.49 16.16 0.20
C THR A 229 -5.35 17.66 0.47
N SER A 230 -5.12 18.45 -0.57
CA SER A 230 -5.02 19.91 -0.45
C SER A 230 -6.31 20.54 0.10
N GLU A 231 -7.48 20.06 -0.33
CA GLU A 231 -8.78 20.56 0.14
C GLU A 231 -9.07 20.13 1.59
N ALA A 232 -8.73 18.88 1.95
CA ALA A 232 -8.84 18.43 3.32
C ALA A 232 -7.96 19.28 4.27
N ILE A 233 -6.74 19.64 3.85
CA ILE A 233 -5.85 20.52 4.63
C ILE A 233 -6.47 21.93 4.77
N ARG A 234 -7.09 22.50 3.73
CA ARG A 234 -7.78 23.81 3.79
C ARG A 234 -8.92 23.79 4.79
N ASP A 235 -9.77 22.75 4.75
CA ASP A 235 -10.84 22.58 5.74
C ASP A 235 -10.27 22.46 7.16
N TRP A 236 -9.20 21.65 7.31
CA TRP A 236 -8.58 21.46 8.61
C TRP A 236 -8.04 22.77 9.21
N VAL A 237 -7.30 23.57 8.41
CA VAL A 237 -6.81 24.90 8.83
C VAL A 237 -7.97 25.79 9.33
N THR A 238 -9.11 25.75 8.65
CA THR A 238 -10.27 26.57 8.97
C THR A 238 -11.00 26.12 10.24
N ASN A 239 -11.02 24.82 10.52
CA ASN A 239 -11.86 24.22 11.56
C ASN A 239 -11.05 23.41 12.60
N VAL A 240 -9.79 23.73 12.82
CA VAL A 240 -8.82 22.94 13.58
C VAL A 240 -9.24 22.68 15.03
N GLU A 241 -9.97 23.58 15.67
CA GLU A 241 -10.37 23.43 17.07
C GLU A 241 -11.37 22.28 17.26
N THR A 242 -12.29 22.07 16.34
CA THR A 242 -13.38 21.09 16.46
C THR A 242 -13.14 19.82 15.63
N THR A 243 -12.18 19.88 14.72
CA THR A 243 -11.97 18.87 13.68
C THR A 243 -10.64 18.13 13.85
N HIS A 244 -10.68 16.83 13.71
CA HIS A 244 -9.48 15.99 13.54
C HIS A 244 -9.37 15.55 12.07
N TYR A 245 -8.19 15.75 11.49
CA TYR A 245 -7.88 15.25 10.16
C TYR A 245 -7.26 13.85 10.30
N ILE A 246 -7.95 12.82 9.82
CA ILE A 246 -7.40 11.46 9.70
C ILE A 246 -6.65 11.35 8.38
N LEU A 247 -5.33 11.52 8.42
CA LEU A 247 -4.47 11.37 7.25
C LEU A 247 -4.23 9.90 6.95
N GLY A 248 -4.38 9.52 5.67
CA GLY A 248 -4.44 8.13 5.25
C GLY A 248 -3.09 7.47 4.94
N SER A 249 -1.96 8.17 5.03
CA SER A 249 -0.65 7.64 4.74
C SER A 249 0.44 8.19 5.66
N VAL A 250 1.66 7.65 5.58
CA VAL A 250 2.86 8.11 6.31
C VAL A 250 3.44 9.39 5.70
N ALA A 251 2.58 10.26 5.21
CA ALA A 251 2.89 11.55 4.61
C ALA A 251 2.37 12.70 5.49
N GLY A 252 2.53 13.93 5.04
CA GLY A 252 2.04 15.11 5.79
C GLY A 252 3.01 15.60 6.86
N PRO A 253 2.65 16.68 7.57
CA PRO A 253 3.50 17.27 8.59
C PRO A 253 3.63 16.36 9.82
N HIS A 254 4.77 16.43 10.50
CA HIS A 254 4.90 15.78 11.81
C HIS A 254 3.79 16.28 12.76
N PRO A 255 3.10 15.39 13.53
CA PRO A 255 3.46 14.00 13.84
C PRO A 255 2.82 12.92 12.93
N TYR A 256 2.11 13.28 11.87
CA TYR A 256 1.37 12.31 11.05
C TYR A 256 2.20 11.13 10.53
N PRO A 257 3.41 11.32 9.95
CA PRO A 257 4.17 10.17 9.45
C PRO A 257 4.47 9.14 10.54
N MET A 258 4.85 9.59 11.75
CA MET A 258 5.10 8.75 12.91
C MET A 258 3.81 8.07 13.39
N MET A 259 2.78 8.85 13.64
CA MET A 259 1.50 8.37 14.17
C MET A 259 0.83 7.33 13.27
N VAL A 260 0.81 7.58 11.96
CA VAL A 260 0.25 6.65 10.96
C VAL A 260 1.07 5.37 10.88
N ARG A 261 2.41 5.47 10.92
CA ARG A 261 3.32 4.32 10.99
C ARG A 261 3.00 3.45 12.22
N ASP A 262 2.94 4.06 13.38
CA ASP A 262 2.79 3.35 14.65
C ASP A 262 1.45 2.60 14.72
N PHE A 263 0.35 3.20 14.23
CA PHE A 263 -0.93 2.48 14.12
C PHE A 263 -0.92 1.35 13.07
N HIS A 264 -0.02 1.39 12.09
CA HIS A 264 0.18 0.29 11.15
C HIS A 264 1.24 -0.74 11.61
N ALA A 265 2.06 -0.43 12.61
CA ALA A 265 3.16 -1.27 13.05
C ALA A 265 2.71 -2.66 13.53
N VAL A 266 1.44 -2.81 13.90
CA VAL A 266 0.80 -4.11 14.20
C VAL A 266 1.01 -5.12 13.07
N ILE A 267 1.15 -4.68 11.81
CA ILE A 267 1.42 -5.56 10.64
C ILE A 267 2.78 -6.25 10.81
N GLY A 268 3.84 -5.48 11.07
CA GLY A 268 5.20 -5.99 11.27
C GLY A 268 5.32 -6.83 12.53
N GLN A 269 4.75 -6.39 13.65
CA GLN A 269 4.75 -7.10 14.93
C GLN A 269 4.13 -8.49 14.81
N GLU A 270 2.96 -8.59 14.18
CA GLU A 270 2.32 -9.88 13.92
C GLU A 270 3.13 -10.73 12.93
N THR A 271 3.68 -10.12 11.89
CA THR A 271 4.51 -10.82 10.90
C THR A 271 5.72 -11.46 11.56
N ARG A 272 6.44 -10.73 12.42
CA ARG A 272 7.60 -11.27 13.18
C ARG A 272 7.20 -12.48 14.01
N LYS A 273 6.12 -12.39 14.79
CA LYS A 273 5.61 -13.48 15.60
C LYS A 273 5.21 -14.69 14.74
N GLN A 274 4.46 -14.45 13.67
CA GLN A 274 3.99 -15.51 12.77
C GLN A 274 5.12 -16.18 11.99
N CYS A 275 6.16 -15.45 11.60
CA CYS A 275 7.36 -16.02 10.99
C CYS A 275 8.10 -16.94 11.98
N LEU A 276 8.27 -16.51 13.23
CA LEU A 276 8.85 -17.34 14.27
C LEU A 276 8.05 -18.62 14.50
N GLU A 277 6.72 -18.54 14.55
CA GLU A 277 5.83 -19.69 14.74
C GLU A 277 5.83 -20.65 13.55
N LYS A 278 5.90 -20.14 12.31
CA LYS A 278 5.80 -20.96 11.09
C LYS A 278 7.11 -21.62 10.66
N PHE A 279 8.21 -20.91 10.79
CA PHE A 279 9.51 -21.40 10.29
C PHE A 279 10.71 -21.09 11.20
N GLY A 280 10.44 -20.69 12.45
CA GLY A 280 11.47 -20.61 13.51
C GLY A 280 12.43 -19.43 13.40
N GLY A 281 12.10 -18.37 12.62
CA GLY A 281 13.01 -17.25 12.42
C GLY A 281 12.35 -16.04 11.77
N LYS A 282 13.20 -15.10 11.33
CA LYS A 282 12.80 -13.95 10.53
C LYS A 282 12.67 -14.32 9.05
N PRO A 283 11.90 -13.59 8.24
CA PRO A 283 11.97 -13.71 6.78
C PRO A 283 13.29 -13.13 6.26
N ASP A 284 13.72 -13.57 5.09
CA ASP A 284 14.90 -13.00 4.42
C ASP A 284 14.55 -11.68 3.70
N ILE A 285 13.31 -11.58 3.23
CA ILE A 285 12.85 -10.45 2.43
C ILE A 285 11.42 -10.06 2.83
N LEU A 286 11.22 -8.78 3.07
CA LEU A 286 9.90 -8.15 3.19
C LEU A 286 9.62 -7.28 1.97
N MET A 287 8.42 -7.44 1.39
CA MET A 287 8.00 -6.66 0.22
C MET A 287 6.65 -5.99 0.44
N ALA A 288 6.52 -4.75 -0.05
CA ALA A 288 5.23 -4.05 -0.06
C ALA A 288 5.17 -3.02 -1.19
N CYS A 289 3.97 -2.72 -1.68
CA CYS A 289 3.76 -1.64 -2.64
C CYS A 289 3.89 -0.26 -1.99
N ILE A 290 4.32 0.73 -2.76
CA ILE A 290 4.56 2.10 -2.33
C ILE A 290 3.73 3.08 -3.16
N GLY A 291 2.72 3.69 -2.53
CA GLY A 291 2.17 4.99 -2.93
C GLY A 291 2.70 6.02 -1.94
N GLY A 292 1.89 6.50 -1.00
CA GLY A 292 2.40 7.24 0.17
C GLY A 292 3.21 6.37 1.14
N GLY A 293 3.09 5.02 1.07
CA GLY A 293 3.97 4.05 1.72
C GLY A 293 3.51 3.52 3.08
N SER A 294 2.25 3.74 3.51
CA SER A 294 1.83 3.37 4.87
C SER A 294 1.79 1.86 5.12
N ASN A 295 1.36 1.06 4.13
CA ASN A 295 1.34 -0.39 4.28
C ASN A 295 2.75 -0.98 4.40
N ALA A 296 3.68 -0.44 3.62
CA ALA A 296 5.07 -0.84 3.64
C ALA A 296 5.73 -0.44 4.97
N MET A 297 5.52 0.79 5.44
CA MET A 297 6.10 1.23 6.69
C MET A 297 5.55 0.46 7.89
N GLY A 298 4.25 0.12 7.89
CA GLY A 298 3.67 -0.75 8.91
C GLY A 298 4.29 -2.15 8.97
N LEU A 299 4.72 -2.69 7.82
CA LEU A 299 5.44 -3.96 7.76
C LEU A 299 6.92 -3.81 8.11
N PHE A 300 7.59 -2.75 7.59
CA PHE A 300 9.04 -2.60 7.68
C PHE A 300 9.53 -2.13 9.04
N HIS A 301 8.74 -1.29 9.73
CA HIS A 301 9.17 -0.62 10.96
C HIS A 301 9.68 -1.59 12.03
N ASP A 302 9.00 -2.71 12.23
CA ASP A 302 9.42 -3.74 13.21
C ASP A 302 10.73 -4.46 12.83
N PHE A 303 11.15 -4.35 11.56
CA PHE A 303 12.35 -5.00 11.01
C PHE A 303 13.43 -4.00 10.58
N VAL A 304 13.25 -2.71 10.86
CA VAL A 304 14.16 -1.68 10.37
C VAL A 304 15.58 -1.85 10.93
N GLU A 305 15.73 -2.41 12.13
CA GLU A 305 17.01 -2.71 12.77
C GLU A 305 17.61 -4.07 12.37
N ASP A 306 16.84 -4.93 11.69
CA ASP A 306 17.30 -6.25 11.26
C ASP A 306 18.06 -6.14 9.93
N GLU A 307 19.38 -5.91 9.98
CA GLU A 307 20.23 -5.74 8.79
C GLU A 307 20.22 -6.95 7.85
N ASP A 308 19.94 -8.15 8.39
CA ASP A 308 19.83 -9.42 7.68
C ASP A 308 18.49 -9.59 6.94
N VAL A 309 17.49 -8.72 7.19
CA VAL A 309 16.21 -8.70 6.48
C VAL A 309 16.21 -7.62 5.40
N ARG A 310 16.05 -8.00 4.14
CA ARG A 310 15.91 -7.02 3.04
C ARG A 310 14.52 -6.40 3.05
N LEU A 311 14.45 -5.09 2.90
CA LEU A 311 13.21 -4.32 2.80
C LEU A 311 13.05 -3.81 1.37
N ILE A 312 12.02 -4.28 0.65
CA ILE A 312 11.79 -3.96 -0.76
C ILE A 312 10.45 -3.27 -0.94
N GLY A 313 10.48 -2.01 -1.36
CA GLY A 313 9.31 -1.25 -1.79
C GLY A 313 9.12 -1.31 -3.31
N VAL A 314 7.87 -1.45 -3.75
CA VAL A 314 7.56 -1.50 -5.20
C VAL A 314 6.63 -0.35 -5.55
N GLU A 315 7.10 0.53 -6.46
CA GLU A 315 6.38 1.70 -6.96
C GLU A 315 5.70 1.42 -8.30
N ALA A 316 4.68 2.23 -8.62
CA ALA A 316 4.04 2.17 -9.92
C ALA A 316 4.87 2.89 -10.99
N ALA A 317 5.35 2.14 -11.97
CA ALA A 317 6.03 2.67 -13.15
C ALA A 317 5.04 3.05 -14.28
N GLY A 318 3.74 2.97 -14.06
CA GLY A 318 2.71 3.38 -15.02
C GLY A 318 2.88 2.76 -16.41
N ASP A 319 2.99 3.62 -17.41
CA ASP A 319 3.24 3.20 -18.80
C ASP A 319 4.71 2.82 -19.08
N GLY A 320 5.62 3.02 -18.11
CA GLY A 320 7.05 2.73 -18.17
C GLY A 320 7.90 3.82 -17.53
N LEU A 321 9.04 3.43 -16.94
CA LEU A 321 9.96 4.38 -16.31
C LEU A 321 10.71 5.28 -17.31
N ASP A 322 10.67 4.96 -18.57
CA ASP A 322 11.21 5.73 -19.71
C ASP A 322 10.19 6.73 -20.29
N THR A 323 9.01 6.83 -19.68
CA THR A 323 7.94 7.76 -20.07
C THR A 323 7.73 8.81 -18.98
N ASP A 324 6.96 9.88 -19.31
CA ASP A 324 6.52 10.87 -18.32
C ASP A 324 5.27 10.42 -17.54
N ARG A 325 4.81 9.18 -17.75
CA ARG A 325 3.57 8.65 -17.19
C ARG A 325 3.83 7.54 -16.20
N HIS A 326 4.31 7.92 -15.02
CA HIS A 326 4.59 7.02 -13.90
C HIS A 326 4.34 7.71 -12.54
N ALA A 327 4.33 6.93 -11.45
CA ALA A 327 4.23 7.40 -10.07
C ALA A 327 5.44 6.94 -9.21
N ALA A 328 6.59 6.73 -9.84
CA ALA A 328 7.81 6.19 -9.21
C ALA A 328 8.61 7.30 -8.50
N THR A 329 8.11 7.78 -7.38
CA THR A 329 8.63 8.94 -6.64
C THR A 329 10.01 8.68 -6.03
N LEU A 330 10.29 7.48 -5.50
CA LEU A 330 11.60 7.15 -4.94
C LEU A 330 12.65 6.91 -6.02
N THR A 331 12.22 6.51 -7.22
CA THR A 331 13.11 6.29 -8.35
C THR A 331 13.50 7.59 -9.05
N TYR A 332 12.55 8.51 -9.27
CA TYR A 332 12.75 9.73 -10.08
C TYR A 332 12.50 11.04 -9.33
N GLY A 333 11.81 10.99 -8.19
CA GLY A 333 11.48 12.20 -7.43
C GLY A 333 12.73 12.90 -6.86
N GLN A 334 12.57 14.20 -6.65
CA GLN A 334 13.57 15.06 -6.04
C GLN A 334 13.09 15.55 -4.68
N PRO A 335 14.00 15.87 -3.73
CA PRO A 335 13.60 16.44 -2.45
C PRO A 335 12.83 17.75 -2.61
N GLY A 336 11.72 17.89 -1.90
CA GLY A 336 10.88 19.08 -1.91
C GLY A 336 9.78 19.01 -0.86
N VAL A 337 8.91 20.03 -0.83
CA VAL A 337 7.81 20.12 0.14
C VAL A 337 6.48 19.81 -0.55
N LEU A 338 5.77 18.82 -0.02
CA LEU A 338 4.41 18.50 -0.44
C LEU A 338 3.55 18.20 0.81
N HIS A 339 2.33 18.77 0.84
CA HIS A 339 1.34 18.52 1.91
C HIS A 339 1.91 18.66 3.33
N GLY A 340 2.82 19.64 3.53
CA GLY A 340 3.35 19.97 4.84
C GLY A 340 4.56 19.17 5.32
N SER A 341 5.14 18.32 4.47
CA SER A 341 6.33 17.52 4.75
C SER A 341 7.42 17.74 3.71
N PHE A 342 8.69 17.70 4.13
CA PHE A 342 9.83 17.63 3.22
C PHE A 342 10.14 16.16 2.94
N SER A 343 10.02 15.76 1.67
CA SER A 343 10.24 14.37 1.23
C SER A 343 10.59 14.35 -0.26
N LYS A 344 10.80 13.18 -0.86
CA LYS A 344 10.89 13.07 -2.30
C LYS A 344 9.51 13.23 -2.92
N LEU A 345 9.45 13.95 -4.04
CA LEU A 345 8.24 14.12 -4.85
C LEU A 345 8.59 14.23 -6.33
N LEU A 346 7.61 13.88 -7.18
CA LEU A 346 7.69 14.11 -8.61
C LEU A 346 7.47 15.60 -8.88
N GLN A 347 8.49 16.29 -9.33
CA GLN A 347 8.48 17.71 -9.66
C GLN A 347 9.36 18.00 -10.86
N ASP A 348 9.00 19.05 -11.59
CA ASP A 348 9.82 19.58 -12.68
C ASP A 348 10.98 20.46 -12.16
N HIS A 349 11.75 21.02 -13.08
CA HIS A 349 12.91 21.88 -12.75
C HIS A 349 12.51 23.21 -12.09
N ASP A 350 11.25 23.65 -12.21
CA ASP A 350 10.70 24.83 -11.55
C ASP A 350 10.06 24.47 -10.17
N GLY A 351 10.12 23.20 -9.76
CA GLY A 351 9.56 22.72 -8.50
C GLY A 351 8.06 22.51 -8.53
N GLN A 352 7.44 22.51 -9.73
CA GLN A 352 6.02 22.21 -9.87
C GLN A 352 5.77 20.71 -9.82
N VAL A 353 4.72 20.30 -9.11
CA VAL A 353 4.36 18.90 -8.99
C VAL A 353 3.93 18.34 -10.33
N ILE A 354 4.61 17.27 -10.79
CA ILE A 354 4.23 16.52 -11.98
C ILE A 354 3.03 15.63 -11.65
N GLU A 355 2.05 15.57 -12.57
CA GLU A 355 0.90 14.66 -12.44
C GLU A 355 1.38 13.20 -12.52
N PRO A 356 1.17 12.40 -11.46
CA PRO A 356 1.56 11.01 -11.49
C PRO A 356 0.62 10.21 -12.40
N HIS A 357 1.02 8.99 -12.76
CA HIS A 357 0.16 8.07 -13.47
C HIS A 357 0.33 6.63 -12.97
N SER A 358 -0.78 6.00 -12.63
CA SER A 358 -0.90 4.56 -12.36
C SER A 358 -2.32 4.08 -12.62
N ILE A 359 -2.47 2.86 -13.12
CA ILE A 359 -3.77 2.16 -13.16
C ILE A 359 -4.34 1.96 -11.75
N SER A 360 -3.46 1.88 -10.75
CA SER A 360 -3.83 1.77 -9.34
C SER A 360 -4.03 3.15 -8.74
N ALA A 361 -5.27 3.53 -8.46
CA ALA A 361 -5.59 4.82 -7.84
C ALA A 361 -4.93 5.01 -6.45
N GLY A 362 -4.58 3.94 -5.74
CA GLY A 362 -3.90 4.02 -4.45
C GLY A 362 -2.38 4.27 -4.57
N LEU A 363 -1.79 4.07 -5.76
CA LEU A 363 -0.39 4.39 -6.05
C LEU A 363 -0.24 5.67 -6.89
N ASP A 364 -1.33 6.25 -7.35
CA ASP A 364 -1.39 7.47 -8.17
C ASP A 364 -1.19 8.71 -7.29
N TYR A 365 0.02 8.89 -6.76
CA TYR A 365 0.38 9.97 -5.84
C TYR A 365 1.82 10.44 -6.11
N PRO A 366 2.06 11.77 -6.22
CA PRO A 366 3.37 12.29 -6.63
C PRO A 366 4.40 12.41 -5.52
N GLY A 367 4.09 11.99 -4.31
CA GLY A 367 4.94 12.07 -3.13
C GLY A 367 5.07 10.75 -2.39
N VAL A 368 5.91 10.72 -1.38
CA VAL A 368 6.14 9.54 -0.54
C VAL A 368 6.41 9.97 0.91
N GLY A 369 6.21 9.05 1.84
CA GLY A 369 6.52 9.27 3.25
C GLY A 369 8.01 9.61 3.47
N PRO A 370 8.32 10.56 4.36
CA PRO A 370 9.69 11.00 4.60
C PRO A 370 10.61 9.90 5.13
N GLU A 371 10.08 8.95 5.88
CA GLU A 371 10.84 7.80 6.37
C GLU A 371 11.30 6.89 5.23
N HIS A 372 10.49 6.68 4.19
CA HIS A 372 10.90 5.96 2.98
C HIS A 372 12.05 6.65 2.25
N SER A 373 11.97 7.98 2.10
CA SER A 373 13.05 8.77 1.49
C SER A 373 14.35 8.63 2.27
N PHE A 374 14.26 8.68 3.60
CA PHE A 374 15.40 8.47 4.49
C PHE A 374 15.98 7.06 4.37
N LEU A 375 15.15 6.01 4.48
CA LEU A 375 15.60 4.61 4.39
C LEU A 375 16.26 4.29 3.03
N GLN A 376 15.79 4.92 1.95
CA GLN A 376 16.42 4.81 0.65
C GLN A 376 17.81 5.45 0.64
N ASP A 377 17.92 6.68 1.14
CA ASP A 377 19.17 7.45 1.09
C ASP A 377 20.29 6.80 1.93
N ILE A 378 19.93 6.20 3.06
CA ILE A 378 20.86 5.45 3.88
C ILE A 378 21.11 4.03 3.38
N GLY A 379 20.38 3.58 2.35
CA GLY A 379 20.52 2.26 1.77
C GLY A 379 19.93 1.14 2.63
N ARG A 380 19.02 1.44 3.59
CA ARG A 380 18.36 0.42 4.40
C ARG A 380 17.24 -0.28 3.64
N ALA A 381 16.54 0.41 2.76
CA ALA A 381 15.48 -0.15 1.94
C ALA A 381 15.74 0.07 0.45
N GLU A 382 15.29 -0.89 -0.36
CA GLU A 382 15.41 -0.91 -1.81
C GLU A 382 14.06 -0.56 -2.44
N TYR A 383 14.07 0.16 -3.58
CA TYR A 383 12.83 0.53 -4.27
C TYR A 383 12.92 0.29 -5.77
N TYR A 384 11.85 -0.29 -6.35
CA TYR A 384 11.79 -0.71 -7.75
C TYR A 384 10.45 -0.36 -8.38
N GLY A 385 10.47 -0.07 -9.68
CA GLY A 385 9.27 0.23 -10.45
C GLY A 385 8.71 -0.99 -11.18
N ILE A 386 7.38 -1.09 -11.19
CA ILE A 386 6.60 -2.07 -11.97
C ILE A 386 5.56 -1.33 -12.79
N SER A 387 5.47 -1.65 -14.09
CA SER A 387 4.49 -1.06 -15.01
C SER A 387 3.07 -1.57 -14.75
N ASP A 388 2.08 -0.79 -15.20
CA ASP A 388 0.67 -1.15 -15.14
C ASP A 388 0.38 -2.49 -15.84
N LYS A 389 1.07 -2.77 -16.96
CA LYS A 389 0.95 -4.03 -17.69
C LYS A 389 1.47 -5.22 -16.87
N GLU A 390 2.60 -5.09 -16.20
CA GLU A 390 3.14 -6.12 -15.32
C GLU A 390 2.23 -6.36 -14.13
N ALA A 391 1.69 -5.29 -13.54
CA ALA A 391 0.76 -5.38 -12.41
C ALA A 391 -0.54 -6.10 -12.80
N LEU A 392 -1.11 -5.82 -13.97
CA LEU A 392 -2.29 -6.53 -14.49
C LEU A 392 -2.01 -8.03 -14.73
N ALA A 393 -0.85 -8.36 -15.26
CA ALA A 393 -0.45 -9.76 -15.45
C ALA A 393 -0.34 -10.50 -14.10
N ALA A 394 0.22 -9.85 -13.09
CA ALA A 394 0.31 -10.43 -11.74
C ALA A 394 -1.06 -10.52 -11.05
N PHE A 395 -1.95 -9.54 -11.26
CA PHE A 395 -3.34 -9.58 -10.79
C PHE A 395 -4.05 -10.86 -11.29
N GLU A 396 -3.94 -11.15 -12.60
CA GLU A 396 -4.51 -12.34 -13.21
C GLU A 396 -3.84 -13.63 -12.69
N LEU A 397 -2.50 -13.65 -12.68
CA LEU A 397 -1.72 -14.81 -12.27
C LEU A 397 -2.06 -15.26 -10.85
N VAL A 398 -2.02 -14.34 -9.89
CA VAL A 398 -2.29 -14.66 -8.46
C VAL A 398 -3.74 -15.06 -8.27
N SER A 399 -4.68 -14.41 -8.96
CA SER A 399 -6.09 -14.83 -8.93
C SER A 399 -6.28 -16.27 -9.40
N LYS A 400 -5.55 -16.72 -10.43
CA LYS A 400 -5.63 -18.08 -10.98
C LYS A 400 -4.86 -19.11 -10.15
N LEU A 401 -3.73 -18.72 -9.55
CA LEU A 401 -2.91 -19.65 -8.78
C LEU A 401 -3.44 -19.83 -7.34
N GLU A 402 -3.75 -18.74 -6.66
CA GLU A 402 -4.08 -18.77 -5.23
C GLU A 402 -5.57 -18.58 -4.93
N GLY A 403 -6.40 -18.24 -5.93
CA GLY A 403 -7.81 -17.89 -5.70
C GLY A 403 -7.95 -16.59 -4.89
N ILE A 404 -6.92 -15.75 -4.87
CA ILE A 404 -6.88 -14.46 -4.19
C ILE A 404 -6.89 -13.38 -5.25
N ILE A 405 -7.91 -12.52 -5.25
CA ILE A 405 -7.97 -11.34 -6.11
C ILE A 405 -7.33 -10.18 -5.35
N PRO A 406 -6.05 -9.86 -5.59
CA PRO A 406 -5.35 -8.81 -4.86
C PRO A 406 -5.76 -7.43 -5.38
N ALA A 407 -5.66 -6.39 -4.53
CA ALA A 407 -5.77 -5.03 -5.04
C ALA A 407 -4.70 -4.73 -6.10
N LEU A 408 -4.97 -3.84 -7.06
CA LEU A 408 -3.99 -3.42 -8.08
C LEU A 408 -2.72 -2.84 -7.43
N GLU A 409 -2.84 -2.21 -6.28
CA GLU A 409 -1.72 -1.77 -5.47
C GLU A 409 -0.78 -2.94 -5.14
N THR A 410 -1.34 -4.01 -4.56
CA THR A 410 -0.59 -5.22 -4.21
C THR A 410 -0.05 -5.94 -5.43
N SER A 411 -0.77 -5.89 -6.54
CA SER A 411 -0.38 -6.54 -7.81
C SER A 411 0.94 -6.01 -8.36
N HIS A 412 1.25 -4.70 -8.16
CA HIS A 412 2.56 -4.15 -8.48
C HIS A 412 3.67 -4.87 -7.70
N CYS A 413 3.47 -5.06 -6.39
CA CYS A 413 4.43 -5.77 -5.56
C CYS A 413 4.59 -7.24 -5.99
N LEU A 414 3.48 -7.93 -6.25
CA LEU A 414 3.47 -9.32 -6.70
C LEU A 414 4.16 -9.51 -8.05
N ALA A 415 4.03 -8.56 -8.97
CA ALA A 415 4.71 -8.60 -10.27
C ALA A 415 6.24 -8.58 -10.16
N TYR A 416 6.77 -7.94 -9.11
CA TYR A 416 8.21 -7.88 -8.89
C TYR A 416 8.82 -9.26 -8.56
N LEU A 417 8.03 -10.23 -8.11
CA LEU A 417 8.50 -11.61 -7.88
C LEU A 417 9.19 -12.22 -9.10
N GLY A 418 8.66 -11.97 -10.30
CA GLY A 418 9.26 -12.45 -11.55
C GLY A 418 10.69 -11.92 -11.81
N LYS A 419 11.02 -10.77 -11.21
CA LYS A 419 12.37 -10.17 -11.30
C LYS A 419 13.23 -10.56 -10.08
N LEU A 420 12.63 -10.75 -8.92
CA LEU A 420 13.32 -11.04 -7.67
C LEU A 420 13.72 -12.51 -7.55
N CYS A 421 12.74 -13.43 -7.69
CA CYS A 421 12.96 -14.86 -7.38
C CYS A 421 14.12 -15.50 -8.16
N PRO A 422 14.36 -15.18 -9.46
CA PRO A 422 15.54 -15.71 -10.18
C PRO A 422 16.89 -15.27 -9.59
N THR A 423 16.92 -14.28 -8.71
CA THR A 423 18.14 -13.75 -8.07
C THR A 423 18.37 -14.30 -6.67
N LEU A 424 17.41 -15.05 -6.14
CA LEU A 424 17.44 -15.58 -4.78
C LEU A 424 18.21 -16.90 -4.70
N LYS A 425 18.69 -17.20 -3.48
CA LYS A 425 19.23 -18.51 -3.17
C LYS A 425 18.10 -19.43 -2.73
N ASN A 426 18.28 -20.74 -2.92
CA ASN A 426 17.32 -21.74 -2.44
C ASN A 426 17.07 -21.58 -0.94
N GLY A 427 15.79 -21.53 -0.55
CA GLY A 427 15.35 -21.43 0.82
C GLY A 427 15.21 -20.00 1.36
N GLU A 428 15.50 -18.97 0.57
CA GLU A 428 15.17 -17.58 0.97
C GLU A 428 13.65 -17.38 0.97
N ARG A 429 13.13 -16.78 2.04
CA ARG A 429 11.70 -16.58 2.30
C ARG A 429 11.28 -15.16 2.06
N VAL A 430 10.29 -14.99 1.20
CA VAL A 430 9.72 -13.70 0.84
C VAL A 430 8.37 -13.53 1.51
N VAL A 431 8.21 -12.49 2.31
CA VAL A 431 6.91 -12.09 2.87
C VAL A 431 6.43 -10.83 2.16
N ILE A 432 5.24 -10.90 1.57
CA ILE A 432 4.61 -9.80 0.84
C ILE A 432 3.39 -9.31 1.62
N ASN A 433 3.29 -8.00 1.81
CA ASN A 433 2.09 -7.40 2.37
C ASN A 433 0.97 -7.36 1.30
N CYS A 434 -0.01 -8.26 1.41
CA CYS A 434 -1.24 -8.20 0.61
C CYS A 434 -2.13 -7.09 1.17
N SER A 435 -1.85 -5.86 0.78
CA SER A 435 -2.32 -4.63 1.42
C SER A 435 -3.82 -4.39 1.33
N GLY A 436 -4.49 -5.01 0.34
CA GLY A 436 -5.93 -4.90 0.13
C GLY A 436 -6.46 -5.89 -0.90
N ARG A 437 -7.77 -6.09 -0.91
CA ARG A 437 -8.47 -6.95 -1.87
C ARG A 437 -8.87 -6.19 -3.13
N GLY A 438 -8.93 -6.93 -4.25
CA GLY A 438 -9.15 -6.39 -5.58
C GLY A 438 -10.60 -6.22 -6.01
N ASP A 439 -11.60 -6.52 -5.15
CA ASP A 439 -13.02 -6.38 -5.53
C ASP A 439 -13.36 -4.99 -6.09
N LYS A 440 -12.71 -3.96 -5.55
CA LYS A 440 -12.85 -2.57 -6.02
C LYS A 440 -12.28 -2.32 -7.42
N ASP A 441 -11.34 -3.17 -7.86
CA ASP A 441 -10.55 -2.99 -9.08
C ASP A 441 -11.05 -3.82 -10.26
N VAL A 442 -11.94 -4.81 -10.00
CA VAL A 442 -12.42 -5.76 -11.01
C VAL A 442 -13.00 -5.05 -12.23
N GLN A 443 -13.81 -4.00 -12.04
CA GLN A 443 -14.39 -3.25 -13.16
C GLN A 443 -13.34 -2.50 -13.99
N SER A 444 -12.29 -2.01 -13.34
CA SER A 444 -11.18 -1.34 -14.03
C SER A 444 -10.30 -2.34 -14.75
N ALA A 445 -9.97 -3.45 -14.10
CA ALA A 445 -9.17 -4.53 -14.65
C ALA A 445 -9.87 -5.25 -15.81
N ALA A 446 -11.20 -5.42 -15.77
CA ALA A 446 -11.98 -6.08 -16.81
C ALA A 446 -11.82 -5.45 -18.21
N LYS A 447 -11.43 -4.19 -18.29
CA LYS A 447 -11.16 -3.49 -19.57
C LYS A 447 -9.91 -4.00 -20.29
N TYR A 448 -9.07 -4.77 -19.61
CA TYR A 448 -7.77 -5.25 -20.08
C TYR A 448 -7.73 -6.77 -20.26
N PHE A 449 -8.81 -7.47 -19.92
CA PHE A 449 -8.91 -8.92 -20.05
C PHE A 449 -10.03 -9.31 -21.02
N ASP A 450 -9.70 -10.20 -21.96
CA ASP A 450 -10.66 -10.80 -22.91
C ASP A 450 -11.16 -12.14 -22.31
N PHE A 451 -12.23 -12.10 -21.54
CA PHE A 451 -12.91 -13.29 -20.99
C PHE A 451 -14.30 -13.45 -21.59
#